data_f1e53066c07bee0814ef6bea27bc235d
#
_entry.id   f1e53066c07bee0814ef6bea27bc235d
#
_cell.length_a   1.000
_cell.length_b   1.000
_cell.length_c   1.000
_cell.angle_alpha   90.00
_cell.angle_beta   90.00
_cell.angle_gamma   90.00
#
_symmetry.space_group_name_H-M   'P 1'
#
loop_
_entity.id
_entity.type
_entity.pdbx_description
1 polymer ?
#
loop_
_entity_poly.entity_id
_entity_poly.type
_entity_poly.pdbx_seq_one_letter_code
_entity_poly.pdbx_strand_id
1 'polypeptide(L)'
;MSKGSKNTQAKLNKTKKIVLTIVTILCILIVVAIWLLFGADRPEKPKVKSAEFPFELVYEYNNEQFTIKESIVCEYEGIEWSLDGGNRREWNCYITNNNEWGQYYLDRQKYPTLHIQIPLNADYYMGDPKADVEFATPYIFFIDDSTGTTYYEQDLTEVVGAKIISWTPSDVLVGNIKK
;
A
#
# COMPACT_ATOMS: atom_id res chain seq x y z
N MET A 1 -43.89 43.27 46.08
CA MET A 1 -42.77 42.30 46.05
C MET A 1 -42.66 41.62 44.70
N SER A 2 -42.00 42.18 43.65
CA SER A 2 -41.91 41.51 42.34
C SER A 2 -40.69 41.92 41.45
N LYS A 3 -39.72 42.74 41.90
CA LYS A 3 -38.59 43.17 41.10
C LYS A 3 -37.41 42.21 41.13
N GLY A 4 -37.25 41.35 42.14
CA GLY A 4 -36.11 40.44 42.29
C GLY A 4 -36.12 39.23 41.30
N SER A 5 -37.29 38.67 41.00
CA SER A 5 -37.43 37.48 40.14
C SER A 5 -37.11 37.73 38.68
N LYS A 6 -37.47 38.88 38.11
CA LYS A 6 -37.20 39.21 36.70
C LYS A 6 -35.71 39.43 36.42
N ASN A 7 -34.95 39.95 37.38
CA ASN A 7 -33.52 40.22 37.24
C ASN A 7 -32.70 38.93 37.27
N THR A 8 -33.12 37.93 38.06
CA THR A 8 -32.47 36.62 38.15
C THR A 8 -32.67 35.81 36.84
N GLN A 9 -33.90 35.85 36.28
CA GLN A 9 -34.19 35.17 35.02
C GLN A 9 -33.46 35.80 33.81
N ALA A 10 -33.35 37.13 33.75
CA ALA A 10 -32.58 37.80 32.70
C ALA A 10 -31.09 37.45 32.75
N LYS A 11 -30.52 37.36 33.97
CA LYS A 11 -29.12 36.96 34.17
C LYS A 11 -28.89 35.50 33.77
N LEU A 12 -29.80 34.59 34.11
CA LEU A 12 -29.74 33.18 33.73
C LEU A 12 -29.84 32.98 32.23
N ASN A 13 -30.71 33.72 31.54
CA ASN A 13 -30.82 33.66 30.07
C ASN A 13 -29.59 34.20 29.37
N LYS A 14 -28.93 35.23 29.88
CA LYS A 14 -27.68 35.78 29.39
C LYS A 14 -26.56 34.74 29.53
N THR A 15 -26.44 34.08 30.68
CA THR A 15 -25.45 33.02 30.92
C THR A 15 -25.68 31.82 29.98
N LYS A 16 -26.93 31.37 29.79
CA LYS A 16 -27.26 30.29 28.84
C LYS A 16 -26.84 30.63 27.40
N LYS A 17 -27.08 31.88 26.95
CA LYS A 17 -26.65 32.32 25.62
C LYS A 17 -25.14 32.31 25.48
N ILE A 18 -24.42 32.78 26.50
CA ILE A 18 -22.92 32.77 26.47
C ILE A 18 -22.39 31.34 26.42
N VAL A 19 -22.91 30.44 27.25
CA VAL A 19 -22.52 29.03 27.26
C VAL A 19 -22.81 28.37 25.91
N LEU A 20 -24.00 28.60 25.34
CA LEU A 20 -24.33 28.05 24.02
C LEU A 20 -23.37 28.55 22.93
N THR A 21 -23.03 29.87 22.94
CA THR A 21 -22.06 30.43 21.97
C THR A 21 -20.68 29.79 22.11
N ILE A 22 -20.19 29.60 23.35
CA ILE A 22 -18.89 28.96 23.59
C ILE A 22 -18.88 27.53 23.09
N VAL A 23 -19.94 26.76 23.36
CA VAL A 23 -20.08 25.36 22.89
C VAL A 23 -20.09 25.32 21.35
N THR A 24 -20.84 26.22 20.72
CA THR A 24 -20.89 26.29 19.24
C THR A 24 -19.50 26.59 18.63
N ILE A 25 -18.77 27.56 19.20
CA ILE A 25 -17.42 27.87 18.76
C ILE A 25 -16.48 26.68 18.93
N LEU A 26 -16.56 25.98 20.06
CA LEU A 26 -15.75 24.78 20.33
C LEU A 26 -16.03 23.66 19.31
N CYS A 27 -17.32 23.41 19.02
CA CYS A 27 -17.72 22.44 18.01
C CYS A 27 -17.16 22.80 16.61
N ILE A 28 -17.21 24.06 16.21
CA ILE A 28 -16.65 24.53 14.93
C ILE A 28 -15.13 24.31 14.90
N LEU A 29 -14.42 24.64 15.99
CA LEU A 29 -12.97 24.42 16.07
C LEU A 29 -12.61 22.94 15.98
N ILE A 30 -13.37 22.07 16.62
CA ILE A 30 -13.17 20.61 16.53
C ILE A 30 -13.38 20.13 15.07
N VAL A 31 -14.44 20.56 14.40
CA VAL A 31 -14.71 20.20 13.00
C VAL A 31 -13.60 20.69 12.08
N VAL A 32 -13.13 21.93 12.27
CA VAL A 32 -12.01 22.48 11.50
C VAL A 32 -10.71 21.71 11.78
N ALA A 33 -10.44 21.37 13.03
CA ALA A 33 -9.27 20.56 13.39
C ALA A 33 -9.32 19.16 12.74
N ILE A 34 -10.47 18.50 12.78
CA ILE A 34 -10.69 17.21 12.10
C ILE A 34 -10.49 17.36 10.59
N TRP A 35 -11.01 18.41 9.98
CA TRP A 35 -10.84 18.66 8.56
C TRP A 35 -9.38 18.92 8.16
N LEU A 36 -8.62 19.68 8.98
CA LEU A 36 -7.19 19.91 8.77
C LEU A 36 -6.37 18.64 8.94
N LEU A 37 -6.70 17.77 9.90
CA LEU A 37 -5.97 16.53 10.17
C LEU A 37 -6.26 15.44 9.13
N PHE A 38 -7.49 15.35 8.62
CA PHE A 38 -7.92 14.23 7.77
C PHE A 38 -8.32 14.63 6.35
N GLY A 39 -8.46 15.91 6.06
CA GLY A 39 -9.01 16.42 4.78
C GLY A 39 -8.02 17.11 3.86
N ALA A 40 -6.93 17.66 4.41
CA ALA A 40 -6.06 18.56 3.64
C ALA A 40 -5.15 17.86 2.62
N ASP A 41 -4.78 16.58 2.84
CA ASP A 41 -3.82 15.83 2.02
C ASP A 41 -4.41 14.59 1.35
N ARG A 42 -5.65 14.68 0.85
CA ARG A 42 -6.21 13.56 0.09
C ARG A 42 -5.52 13.46 -1.27
N PRO A 43 -4.87 12.33 -1.58
CA PRO A 43 -4.26 12.13 -2.87
C PRO A 43 -5.32 12.14 -3.99
N GLU A 44 -4.97 12.67 -5.16
CA GLU A 44 -5.87 12.62 -6.33
C GLU A 44 -6.16 11.16 -6.71
N LYS A 45 -7.39 10.91 -7.16
CA LYS A 45 -7.77 9.59 -7.67
C LYS A 45 -7.04 9.31 -8.98
N PRO A 46 -6.62 8.07 -9.23
CA PRO A 46 -5.98 7.71 -10.49
C PRO A 46 -6.99 7.80 -11.65
N LYS A 47 -6.50 8.09 -12.85
CA LYS A 47 -7.30 8.08 -14.09
C LYS A 47 -7.68 6.66 -14.49
N VAL A 48 -6.68 5.75 -14.45
CA VAL A 48 -6.85 4.32 -14.69
C VAL A 48 -6.90 3.65 -13.32
N LYS A 49 -7.99 2.94 -13.06
CA LYS A 49 -8.24 2.30 -11.76
C LYS A 49 -7.90 0.82 -11.74
N SER A 50 -7.77 0.20 -12.91
CA SER A 50 -7.36 -1.19 -13.02
C SER A 50 -6.53 -1.34 -14.28
N ALA A 51 -5.43 -2.08 -14.18
CA ALA A 51 -4.56 -2.40 -15.32
C ALA A 51 -3.88 -3.75 -15.12
N GLU A 52 -3.51 -4.34 -16.24
CA GLU A 52 -2.80 -5.62 -16.32
C GLU A 52 -1.42 -5.39 -16.92
N PHE A 53 -0.39 -5.98 -16.31
CA PHE A 53 1.02 -5.81 -16.62
C PHE A 53 1.64 -7.18 -16.93
N PRO A 54 1.68 -7.60 -18.20
CA PRO A 54 2.34 -8.83 -18.60
C PRO A 54 3.81 -8.85 -18.23
N PHE A 55 4.31 -10.00 -17.82
CA PHE A 55 5.73 -10.20 -17.56
C PHE A 55 6.24 -11.55 -18.05
N GLU A 56 7.53 -11.62 -18.27
CA GLU A 56 8.27 -12.86 -18.50
C GLU A 56 9.43 -12.95 -17.51
N LEU A 57 9.45 -14.04 -16.73
CA LEU A 57 10.52 -14.38 -15.82
C LEU A 57 11.16 -15.69 -16.28
N VAL A 58 12.48 -15.66 -16.52
CA VAL A 58 13.28 -16.85 -16.81
C VAL A 58 14.20 -17.09 -15.61
N TYR A 59 14.17 -18.31 -15.11
CA TYR A 59 15.03 -18.73 -14.01
C TYR A 59 15.61 -20.12 -14.25
N GLU A 60 16.70 -20.43 -13.57
CA GLU A 60 17.33 -21.74 -13.55
C GLU A 60 17.22 -22.34 -12.16
N TYR A 61 16.89 -23.61 -12.09
CA TYR A 61 16.90 -24.41 -10.86
C TYR A 61 17.45 -25.80 -11.16
N ASN A 62 18.48 -26.23 -10.41
CA ASN A 62 19.17 -27.51 -10.60
C ASN A 62 19.68 -27.73 -12.04
N ASN A 63 20.22 -26.69 -12.69
CA ASN A 63 20.70 -26.64 -14.10
C ASN A 63 19.59 -26.86 -15.16
N GLU A 64 18.32 -26.73 -14.78
CA GLU A 64 17.20 -26.71 -15.71
C GLU A 64 16.59 -25.32 -15.76
N GLN A 65 16.26 -24.86 -16.98
CA GLN A 65 15.69 -23.53 -17.21
C GLN A 65 14.18 -23.58 -17.29
N PHE A 66 13.53 -22.65 -16.60
CA PHE A 66 12.09 -22.50 -16.54
C PHE A 66 11.68 -21.08 -16.94
N THR A 67 10.47 -20.97 -17.51
CA THR A 67 9.91 -19.67 -17.90
C THR A 67 8.50 -19.53 -17.36
N ILE A 68 8.23 -18.40 -16.71
CA ILE A 68 6.90 -17.99 -16.26
C ILE A 68 6.46 -16.82 -17.15
N LYS A 69 5.26 -16.93 -17.75
CA LYS A 69 4.63 -15.87 -18.55
C LYS A 69 3.23 -15.65 -17.99
N GLU A 70 3.06 -14.57 -17.27
CA GLU A 70 1.81 -14.22 -16.60
C GLU A 70 1.65 -12.69 -16.54
N SER A 71 0.63 -12.22 -15.85
CA SER A 71 0.38 -10.80 -15.68
C SER A 71 0.16 -10.45 -14.22
N ILE A 72 0.66 -9.27 -13.82
CA ILE A 72 0.30 -8.62 -12.58
C ILE A 72 -0.92 -7.75 -12.85
N VAL A 73 -1.99 -7.96 -12.11
CA VAL A 73 -3.19 -7.13 -12.14
C VAL A 73 -3.18 -6.22 -10.93
N CYS A 74 -3.36 -4.90 -11.15
CA CYS A 74 -3.45 -3.92 -10.08
C CYS A 74 -4.79 -3.19 -10.15
N GLU A 75 -5.50 -3.10 -9.03
CA GLU A 75 -6.82 -2.50 -8.89
C GLU A 75 -6.83 -1.46 -7.76
N TYR A 76 -7.44 -0.30 -8.04
CA TYR A 76 -7.57 0.79 -7.07
C TYR A 76 -8.74 0.53 -6.13
N GLU A 77 -8.48 0.35 -4.86
CA GLU A 77 -9.50 0.10 -3.83
C GLU A 77 -9.98 1.38 -3.15
N GLY A 78 -9.15 2.43 -3.11
CA GLY A 78 -9.57 3.65 -2.46
C GLY A 78 -8.45 4.53 -1.92
N ILE A 79 -8.76 5.24 -0.85
CA ILE A 79 -7.81 6.02 -0.08
C ILE A 79 -7.84 5.49 1.34
N GLU A 80 -6.72 4.99 1.79
CA GLU A 80 -6.49 4.59 3.16
C GLU A 80 -5.82 5.73 3.94
N TRP A 81 -6.17 5.85 5.21
CA TRP A 81 -5.49 6.74 6.14
C TRP A 81 -4.64 5.93 7.11
N SER A 82 -3.38 6.31 7.27
CA SER A 82 -2.48 5.71 8.27
C SER A 82 -1.84 6.78 9.15
N LEU A 83 -1.50 6.43 10.40
CA LEU A 83 -0.83 7.32 11.35
C LEU A 83 0.57 7.72 10.87
N ASP A 84 1.25 6.84 10.14
CA ASP A 84 2.66 7.02 9.73
C ASP A 84 2.81 7.75 8.39
N GLY A 85 1.81 7.67 7.52
CA GLY A 85 1.89 8.20 6.15
C GLY A 85 0.75 9.11 5.71
N GLY A 86 -0.23 9.40 6.60
CA GLY A 86 -1.42 10.18 6.24
C GLY A 86 -2.32 9.45 5.25
N ASN A 87 -2.92 10.19 4.33
CA ASN A 87 -3.76 9.62 3.27
C ASN A 87 -2.88 9.07 2.13
N ARG A 88 -3.04 7.79 1.82
CA ARG A 88 -2.39 7.12 0.68
C ARG A 88 -3.41 6.41 -0.20
N ARG A 89 -3.06 6.17 -1.46
CA ARG A 89 -3.87 5.33 -2.34
C ARG A 89 -3.74 3.89 -1.90
N GLU A 90 -4.85 3.19 -1.90
CA GLU A 90 -4.90 1.77 -1.61
C GLU A 90 -5.08 1.01 -2.93
N TRP A 91 -4.22 0.03 -3.15
CA TRP A 91 -4.21 -0.81 -4.32
C TRP A 91 -4.23 -2.27 -3.92
N ASN A 92 -4.94 -3.08 -4.68
CA ASN A 92 -4.84 -4.53 -4.63
C ASN A 92 -4.07 -5.02 -5.86
N CYS A 93 -2.99 -5.79 -5.66
CA CYS A 93 -2.25 -6.38 -6.75
C CYS A 93 -2.11 -7.89 -6.55
N TYR A 94 -2.28 -8.63 -7.64
CA TYR A 94 -2.18 -10.08 -7.66
C TYR A 94 -1.71 -10.56 -9.04
N ILE A 95 -1.31 -11.82 -9.15
CA ILE A 95 -0.96 -12.46 -10.42
C ILE A 95 -2.16 -13.25 -10.93
N THR A 96 -2.36 -13.25 -12.24
CA THR A 96 -3.58 -13.76 -12.92
C THR A 96 -3.96 -15.20 -12.58
N ASN A 97 -3.05 -16.04 -12.10
CA ASN A 97 -3.34 -17.41 -11.67
C ASN A 97 -3.75 -17.55 -10.19
N ASN A 98 -4.25 -16.49 -9.56
CA ASN A 98 -4.58 -16.39 -8.13
C ASN A 98 -3.37 -16.48 -7.18
N ASN A 99 -2.21 -16.07 -7.64
CA ASN A 99 -1.03 -15.93 -6.78
C ASN A 99 -1.00 -14.54 -6.14
N GLU A 100 -1.79 -14.36 -5.09
CA GLU A 100 -1.96 -13.08 -4.36
C GLU A 100 -0.66 -12.58 -3.72
N TRP A 101 0.31 -13.47 -3.48
CA TRP A 101 1.56 -13.14 -2.81
C TRP A 101 2.75 -12.99 -3.76
N GLY A 102 2.57 -13.31 -5.06
CA GLY A 102 3.68 -13.27 -6.03
C GLY A 102 4.77 -14.31 -5.77
N GLN A 103 4.46 -15.43 -5.10
CA GLN A 103 5.42 -16.45 -4.68
C GLN A 103 5.39 -17.66 -5.59
N TYR A 104 6.52 -18.02 -6.19
CA TYR A 104 6.70 -19.23 -7.00
C TYR A 104 7.67 -20.17 -6.29
N TYR A 105 7.14 -21.17 -5.61
CA TYR A 105 7.93 -22.15 -4.88
C TYR A 105 8.64 -23.10 -5.85
N LEU A 106 9.95 -23.28 -5.66
CA LEU A 106 10.77 -24.10 -6.53
C LEU A 106 10.77 -25.57 -6.11
N ASP A 107 10.95 -25.85 -4.82
CA ASP A 107 10.90 -27.21 -4.26
C ASP A 107 10.42 -27.20 -2.81
N ARG A 108 9.12 -27.24 -2.61
CA ARG A 108 8.50 -27.22 -1.27
C ARG A 108 8.85 -28.44 -0.41
N GLN A 109 9.21 -29.56 -1.03
CA GLN A 109 9.50 -30.77 -0.28
C GLN A 109 10.90 -30.74 0.32
N LYS A 110 11.88 -30.26 -0.46
CA LYS A 110 13.26 -30.17 -0.03
C LYS A 110 13.56 -28.87 0.71
N TYR A 111 13.00 -27.75 0.23
CA TYR A 111 13.22 -26.42 0.74
C TYR A 111 11.89 -25.67 0.90
N PRO A 112 11.21 -25.80 2.06
CA PRO A 112 9.86 -25.28 2.26
C PRO A 112 9.75 -23.76 2.08
N THR A 113 10.84 -23.03 2.30
CA THR A 113 10.89 -21.57 2.20
C THR A 113 11.40 -21.06 0.86
N LEU A 114 12.00 -21.94 0.02
CA LEU A 114 12.60 -21.54 -1.26
C LEU A 114 11.54 -21.17 -2.29
N HIS A 115 11.48 -19.90 -2.63
CA HIS A 115 10.61 -19.39 -3.69
C HIS A 115 11.21 -18.18 -4.41
N ILE A 116 10.73 -17.93 -5.62
CA ILE A 116 10.94 -16.65 -6.28
C ILE A 116 9.82 -15.72 -5.86
N GLN A 117 10.16 -14.55 -5.34
CA GLN A 117 9.23 -13.49 -5.00
C GLN A 117 9.16 -12.49 -6.15
N ILE A 118 7.99 -12.36 -6.75
CA ILE A 118 7.67 -11.28 -7.69
C ILE A 118 7.10 -10.12 -6.89
N PRO A 119 7.68 -8.92 -6.97
CA PRO A 119 7.19 -7.77 -6.23
C PRO A 119 5.86 -7.28 -6.84
N LEU A 120 4.83 -7.24 -6.00
CA LEU A 120 3.50 -6.71 -6.36
C LEU A 120 3.41 -5.22 -5.96
N ASN A 121 4.35 -4.41 -6.45
CA ASN A 121 4.42 -2.98 -6.15
C ASN A 121 3.44 -2.20 -7.02
N ALA A 122 2.19 -2.09 -6.55
CA ALA A 122 1.12 -1.41 -7.26
C ALA A 122 1.43 0.06 -7.57
N ASP A 123 2.03 0.77 -6.65
CA ASP A 123 2.39 2.18 -6.84
C ASP A 123 3.33 2.34 -8.04
N TYR A 124 4.32 1.43 -8.17
CA TYR A 124 5.23 1.40 -9.30
C TYR A 124 4.50 1.16 -10.63
N TYR A 125 3.74 0.07 -10.73
CA TYR A 125 3.04 -0.30 -11.98
C TYR A 125 2.00 0.73 -12.39
N MET A 126 1.26 1.27 -11.42
CA MET A 126 0.20 2.24 -11.65
C MET A 126 0.72 3.68 -11.79
N GLY A 127 2.03 3.90 -11.74
CA GLY A 127 2.67 5.19 -11.98
C GLY A 127 2.42 6.21 -10.88
N ASP A 128 2.40 5.79 -9.62
CA ASP A 128 2.36 6.70 -8.48
C ASP A 128 3.72 7.41 -8.35
N PRO A 129 3.75 8.76 -8.31
CA PRO A 129 5.00 9.51 -8.17
C PRO A 129 5.73 9.28 -6.85
N LYS A 130 5.08 8.63 -5.88
CA LYS A 130 5.68 8.25 -4.58
C LYS A 130 6.17 6.80 -4.56
N ALA A 131 6.07 6.08 -5.69
CA ALA A 131 6.50 4.69 -5.78
C ALA A 131 8.00 4.53 -5.50
N ASP A 132 8.33 3.53 -4.69
CA ASP A 132 9.70 3.11 -4.48
C ASP A 132 10.10 2.13 -5.60
N VAL A 133 11.01 2.56 -6.46
CA VAL A 133 11.44 1.80 -7.65
C VAL A 133 12.40 0.65 -7.30
N GLU A 134 13.05 0.71 -6.15
CA GLU A 134 14.04 -0.31 -5.74
C GLU A 134 13.41 -1.69 -5.51
N PHE A 135 12.10 -1.74 -5.23
CA PHE A 135 11.37 -2.99 -5.00
C PHE A 135 10.59 -3.49 -6.23
N ALA A 136 11.03 -3.20 -7.44
CA ALA A 136 10.35 -3.64 -8.66
C ALA A 136 11.00 -4.88 -9.32
N THR A 137 12.06 -5.43 -8.75
CA THR A 137 12.82 -6.55 -9.32
C THR A 137 12.58 -7.83 -8.53
N PRO A 138 12.29 -8.98 -9.18
CA PRO A 138 12.13 -10.24 -8.49
C PRO A 138 13.43 -10.72 -7.85
N TYR A 139 13.29 -11.49 -6.78
CA TYR A 139 14.41 -12.09 -6.04
C TYR A 139 14.05 -13.51 -5.58
N ILE A 140 15.07 -14.29 -5.28
CA ILE A 140 14.94 -15.60 -4.68
C ILE A 140 14.98 -15.42 -3.17
N PHE A 141 13.95 -15.92 -2.49
CA PHE A 141 13.88 -15.95 -1.04
C PHE A 141 14.18 -17.37 -0.54
N PHE A 142 15.08 -17.46 0.44
CA PHE A 142 15.40 -18.73 1.09
C PHE A 142 15.80 -18.51 2.55
N ILE A 143 15.32 -19.37 3.44
CA ILE A 143 15.78 -19.47 4.83
C ILE A 143 16.54 -20.77 4.98
N ASP A 144 17.81 -20.70 5.34
CA ASP A 144 18.61 -21.84 5.70
C ASP A 144 18.41 -22.15 7.20
N ASP A 145 17.60 -23.13 7.48
CA ASP A 145 17.28 -23.54 8.84
C ASP A 145 18.49 -24.04 9.62
N SER A 146 19.56 -24.50 8.93
CA SER A 146 20.78 -25.01 9.60
C SER A 146 21.67 -23.90 10.14
N THR A 147 21.68 -22.74 9.49
CA THR A 147 22.47 -21.58 9.88
C THR A 147 21.64 -20.43 10.44
N GLY A 148 20.33 -20.44 10.24
CA GLY A 148 19.40 -19.35 10.51
C GLY A 148 19.58 -18.15 9.59
N THR A 149 20.26 -18.32 8.44
CA THR A 149 20.52 -17.25 7.48
C THR A 149 19.34 -17.08 6.52
N THR A 150 18.94 -15.84 6.29
CA THR A 150 17.92 -15.50 5.29
C THR A 150 18.57 -14.83 4.08
N TYR A 151 18.23 -15.29 2.89
CA TYR A 151 18.73 -14.80 1.61
C TYR A 151 17.63 -14.09 0.83
N TYR A 152 18.01 -12.98 0.16
CA TYR A 152 17.17 -12.15 -0.72
C TYR A 152 17.99 -11.76 -1.95
N GLU A 153 18.30 -12.73 -2.82
CA GLU A 153 19.27 -12.56 -3.88
C GLU A 153 18.68 -12.97 -5.25
N GLN A 154 19.30 -12.53 -6.34
CA GLN A 154 18.94 -13.00 -7.68
C GLN A 154 19.69 -14.27 -8.07
N ASP A 155 20.82 -14.54 -7.45
CA ASP A 155 21.65 -15.72 -7.70
C ASP A 155 22.00 -16.42 -6.37
N LEU A 156 21.43 -17.58 -6.18
CA LEU A 156 21.71 -18.52 -5.08
C LEU A 156 22.17 -19.88 -5.63
N THR A 157 22.88 -19.88 -6.77
CA THR A 157 23.37 -21.11 -7.41
C THR A 157 24.23 -21.95 -6.47
N GLU A 158 25.14 -21.32 -5.73
CA GLU A 158 26.06 -21.99 -4.80
C GLU A 158 25.36 -22.53 -3.53
N VAL A 159 24.18 -21.98 -3.19
CA VAL A 159 23.47 -22.32 -1.96
C VAL A 159 22.39 -23.37 -2.20
N VAL A 160 21.52 -23.12 -3.19
CA VAL A 160 20.34 -23.97 -3.47
C VAL A 160 20.19 -24.32 -4.95
N GLY A 161 21.15 -23.97 -5.82
CA GLY A 161 21.11 -24.28 -7.25
C GLY A 161 20.09 -23.43 -8.03
N ALA A 162 19.74 -22.25 -7.53
CA ALA A 162 18.72 -21.39 -8.15
C ALA A 162 19.29 -20.02 -8.55
N LYS A 163 18.92 -19.51 -9.72
CA LYS A 163 19.21 -18.12 -10.15
C LYS A 163 18.13 -17.57 -11.09
N ILE A 164 17.91 -16.29 -11.04
CA ILE A 164 17.12 -15.55 -12.03
C ILE A 164 18.00 -15.19 -13.21
N ILE A 165 17.59 -15.58 -14.41
CA ILE A 165 18.32 -15.33 -15.66
C ILE A 165 17.86 -14.02 -16.28
N SER A 166 16.56 -13.81 -16.37
CA SER A 166 16.01 -12.57 -16.91
C SER A 166 14.63 -12.24 -16.32
N TRP A 167 14.38 -10.95 -16.23
CA TRP A 167 13.09 -10.37 -15.85
C TRP A 167 12.70 -9.32 -16.88
N THR A 168 11.56 -9.51 -17.50
CA THR A 168 11.02 -8.58 -18.49
C THR A 168 9.60 -8.19 -18.07
N PRO A 169 9.45 -7.13 -17.26
CA PRO A 169 8.15 -6.57 -16.93
C PRO A 169 7.61 -5.79 -18.13
N SER A 170 6.27 -5.58 -18.15
CA SER A 170 5.70 -4.60 -19.05
C SER A 170 5.99 -3.16 -18.59
N ASP A 171 5.74 -2.21 -19.48
CA ASP A 171 5.86 -0.78 -19.17
C ASP A 171 4.83 -0.36 -18.10
N VAL A 172 5.28 0.52 -17.20
CA VAL A 172 4.43 1.12 -16.18
C VAL A 172 3.50 2.19 -16.76
N LEU A 173 2.38 2.48 -16.09
CA LEU A 173 1.48 3.54 -16.50
C LEU A 173 2.10 4.93 -16.24
N VAL A 174 2.38 5.66 -17.30
CA VAL A 174 2.92 7.02 -17.20
C VAL A 174 1.79 8.05 -17.14
N GLY A 175 1.85 8.95 -16.15
CA GLY A 175 0.88 10.05 -16.03
C GLY A 175 -0.54 9.63 -15.63
N ASN A 176 -0.70 8.45 -15.05
CA ASN A 176 -1.96 7.98 -14.46
C ASN A 176 -2.36 8.86 -13.29
N ILE A 177 -1.39 9.37 -12.55
CA ILE A 177 -1.58 10.22 -11.38
C ILE A 177 -0.87 11.55 -11.66
N LYS A 178 -1.54 12.66 -11.33
CA LYS A 178 -0.89 13.98 -11.41
C LYS A 178 0.10 14.12 -10.25
N LYS A 179 1.22 14.78 -10.55
CA LYS A 179 2.23 15.18 -9.56
C LYS A 179 1.71 16.25 -8.62
#